data_44110f0300703293693898e1d718ba54
#
_entry.id   44110f0300703293693898e1d718ba54
#
_cell.length_a   1.000
_cell.length_b   1.000
_cell.length_c   1.000
_cell.angle_alpha   90.00
_cell.angle_beta   90.00
_cell.angle_gamma   90.00
#
_symmetry.space_group_name_H-M   'P 1'
#
loop_
_entity.id
_entity.type
_entity.pdbx_description
1 polymer ?
#
loop_
_entity_poly.entity_id
_entity_poly.type
_entity_poly.pdbx_seq_one_letter_code
_entity_poly.pdbx_strand_id
1 'polypeptide(L)'
;MSVAASRRAGSGFFRCPFHLSWRTLAPILVCTWSLAVSVQVFGGEPAPAILGVLDGEVKVIPPEGGVAKPASNGMTVTVGTRVQTGKKSTALVTFLDGSTLTVQPESDVTIKQADVGKKRSHVIVGVNVGTVWARVVKLVDPESTFSLQSNTATATVHDGLIGARQEPDNTFTCWTRAGDLWVLEPTGRARAILKPGQMDIVKAGAPSNPQAFFSNHSALRVETPVSVLPVILMPDRVRMAGFTDPDTDVNHVFGSYTGIDGEGQRVVEVPAGVSGPFTLILQGEQDGPFLIRIGALYKGVPVDQHQVSGTLQRGARLAAQLTLQLEGMTNDAKTAKVSGVMIGPLESTDLQLPGKVGVPENP
;
A
#
# COMPACT_ATOMS: atom_id res chain seq x y z
N MET A 1 -6.30 73.55 16.81
CA MET A 1 -7.09 73.93 17.99
C MET A 1 -6.86 72.81 18.99
N SER A 2 -5.86 72.93 19.93
CA SER A 2 -5.95 73.58 21.23
C SER A 2 -7.05 72.96 22.09
N VAL A 3 -6.84 72.41 23.30
CA VAL A 3 -6.09 72.78 24.50
C VAL A 3 -6.14 71.53 25.41
N ALA A 4 -5.15 70.96 25.96
CA ALA A 4 -4.35 71.30 27.13
C ALA A 4 -5.01 71.05 28.50
N ALA A 5 -4.32 70.28 29.28
CA ALA A 5 -3.93 70.49 30.70
C ALA A 5 -4.98 70.13 31.78
N SER A 6 -4.69 69.64 32.94
CA SER A 6 -3.59 69.87 33.91
C SER A 6 -3.83 69.09 35.20
N ARG A 7 -2.74 68.56 35.79
CA ARG A 7 -2.24 68.61 37.18
C ARG A 7 -3.19 68.41 38.41
N ARG A 8 -2.78 67.59 39.40
CA ARG A 8 -1.95 67.78 40.62
C ARG A 8 -2.09 66.56 41.54
N ALA A 9 -1.11 65.92 42.02
CA ALA A 9 -0.20 66.19 43.14
C ALA A 9 -0.88 66.15 44.53
N GLY A 10 -0.42 65.23 45.38
CA GLY A 10 -0.73 65.17 46.80
C GLY A 10 0.14 64.15 47.50
N SER A 11 1.19 64.66 48.11
CA SER A 11 2.20 64.03 48.99
C SER A 11 1.61 63.75 50.38
N GLY A 12 2.04 62.67 51.01
CA GLY A 12 1.78 62.41 52.42
C GLY A 12 2.82 61.43 52.99
N PHE A 13 3.88 62.04 53.55
CA PHE A 13 4.89 61.37 54.40
C PHE A 13 4.27 61.02 55.73
N PHE A 14 4.53 59.81 56.29
CA PHE A 14 4.67 59.60 57.69
C PHE A 14 5.75 58.53 58.01
N ARG A 15 6.63 58.90 58.92
CA ARG A 15 7.81 58.22 59.44
C ARG A 15 7.46 57.35 60.63
N CYS A 16 8.07 56.14 60.70
CA CYS A 16 8.71 55.41 61.78
C CYS A 16 8.16 55.43 63.20
N PRO A 17 8.49 54.47 64.14
CA PRO A 17 9.76 53.78 64.30
C PRO A 17 9.71 52.28 64.78
N PHE A 18 10.88 51.63 64.61
CA PHE A 18 11.52 50.58 65.36
C PHE A 18 10.72 49.75 66.41
N HIS A 19 10.75 48.40 66.26
CA HIS A 19 11.22 47.52 67.34
C HIS A 19 11.79 46.20 66.73
N LEU A 20 13.03 45.93 67.13
CA LEU A 20 13.81 44.71 66.85
C LEU A 20 13.39 43.65 67.84
N SER A 21 13.02 42.43 67.37
CA SER A 21 13.17 41.23 68.20
C SER A 21 13.54 40.02 67.34
N TRP A 22 14.70 39.52 67.65
CA TRP A 22 15.25 38.23 67.19
C TRP A 22 14.37 37.09 67.70
N ARG A 23 14.14 36.15 66.84
CA ARG A 23 14.14 34.69 66.97
C ARG A 23 13.04 34.06 66.08
N THR A 24 13.42 33.36 65.08
CA THR A 24 13.41 31.89 64.85
C THR A 24 13.58 31.67 63.35
N LEU A 25 14.68 31.06 63.01
CA LEU A 25 14.93 30.42 61.73
C LEU A 25 13.99 29.24 61.54
N ALA A 26 13.09 29.28 60.57
CA ALA A 26 12.45 28.09 60.02
C ALA A 26 12.88 27.98 58.54
N PRO A 27 13.42 26.86 58.09
CA PRO A 27 13.72 26.69 56.69
C PRO A 27 12.43 26.52 55.89
N ILE A 28 12.18 27.46 54.99
CA ILE A 28 11.15 27.32 53.97
C ILE A 28 11.61 26.23 53.03
N LEU A 29 11.03 25.04 53.16
CA LEU A 29 11.14 23.93 52.23
C LEU A 29 10.33 24.30 51.00
N VAL A 30 11.00 24.86 49.99
CA VAL A 30 10.40 25.10 48.65
C VAL A 30 10.24 23.71 48.03
N CYS A 31 9.06 23.11 48.16
CA CYS A 31 8.65 21.96 47.37
C CYS A 31 8.45 22.43 45.93
N THR A 32 9.50 22.35 45.11
CA THR A 32 9.38 22.41 43.66
C THR A 32 8.66 21.14 43.20
N TRP A 33 7.36 21.18 43.08
CA TRP A 33 6.63 20.19 42.33
C TRP A 33 7.00 20.34 40.85
N SER A 34 7.99 19.56 40.44
CA SER A 34 8.21 19.31 39.02
C SER A 34 7.00 18.56 38.49
N LEU A 35 6.08 19.26 37.83
CA LEU A 35 5.07 18.68 36.97
C LEU A 35 5.84 18.00 35.82
N ALA A 36 6.19 16.74 36.00
CA ALA A 36 6.56 15.86 34.92
C ALA A 36 5.30 15.67 34.06
N VAL A 37 5.14 16.50 33.04
CA VAL A 37 4.18 16.26 31.96
C VAL A 37 4.68 15.01 31.26
N SER A 38 4.13 13.86 31.66
CA SER A 38 4.29 12.61 30.91
C SER A 38 3.58 12.83 29.57
N VAL A 39 4.32 13.16 28.53
CA VAL A 39 3.86 13.05 27.16
C VAL A 39 3.61 11.56 26.94
N GLN A 40 2.37 11.14 27.12
CA GLN A 40 1.94 9.82 26.65
C GLN A 40 1.98 9.88 25.12
N VAL A 41 3.06 9.37 24.58
CA VAL A 41 3.10 8.99 23.17
C VAL A 41 2.09 7.87 23.05
N PHE A 42 0.92 8.17 22.49
CA PHE A 42 -0.05 7.16 22.05
C PHE A 42 0.53 6.48 20.80
N GLY A 43 1.58 5.69 20.99
CA GLY A 43 2.01 4.69 20.04
C GLY A 43 1.04 3.52 20.17
N GLY A 44 0.33 3.15 19.10
CA GLY A 44 -0.35 1.86 19.05
C GLY A 44 0.68 0.76 19.33
N GLU A 45 0.27 -0.34 19.95
CA GLU A 45 1.18 -1.48 20.11
C GLU A 45 1.62 -1.98 18.72
N PRO A 46 2.92 -2.30 18.54
CA PRO A 46 3.41 -2.86 17.30
C PRO A 46 2.63 -4.13 16.96
N ALA A 47 1.86 -4.06 15.89
CA ALA A 47 1.03 -5.18 15.49
C ALA A 47 1.83 -6.14 14.59
N PRO A 48 1.72 -7.45 14.76
CA PRO A 48 2.34 -8.41 13.87
C PRO A 48 1.69 -8.33 12.48
N ALA A 49 2.49 -8.53 11.43
CA ALA A 49 2.01 -8.82 10.10
C ALA A 49 2.18 -10.30 9.79
N ILE A 50 1.49 -10.81 8.79
CA ILE A 50 1.52 -12.21 8.40
C ILE A 50 2.21 -12.35 7.05
N LEU A 51 3.16 -13.27 6.98
CA LEU A 51 3.94 -13.55 5.79
C LEU A 51 3.39 -14.77 5.06
N GLY A 52 3.20 -14.63 3.76
CA GLY A 52 2.91 -15.71 2.82
C GLY A 52 4.03 -15.85 1.80
N VAL A 53 4.39 -17.08 1.46
CA VAL A 53 5.28 -17.39 0.35
C VAL A 53 4.39 -17.69 -0.86
N LEU A 54 4.36 -16.77 -1.83
CA LEU A 54 3.58 -16.95 -3.07
C LEU A 54 4.32 -17.83 -4.07
N ASP A 55 5.64 -17.69 -4.16
CA ASP A 55 6.46 -18.47 -5.07
C ASP A 55 7.92 -18.51 -4.59
N GLY A 56 8.61 -19.63 -4.84
CA GLY A 56 10.05 -19.81 -4.68
C GLY A 56 10.56 -19.77 -3.24
N GLU A 57 11.75 -19.28 -3.07
CA GLU A 57 12.51 -19.28 -1.80
C GLU A 57 12.45 -17.90 -1.14
N VAL A 58 11.87 -17.82 0.05
CA VAL A 58 11.80 -16.62 0.87
C VAL A 58 12.51 -16.85 2.19
N LYS A 59 13.30 -15.89 2.63
CA LYS A 59 14.02 -15.92 3.90
C LYS A 59 13.58 -14.79 4.81
N VAL A 60 13.55 -15.08 6.09
CA VAL A 60 13.23 -14.12 7.15
C VAL A 60 14.43 -14.00 8.08
N ILE A 61 14.84 -12.75 8.35
CA ILE A 61 15.87 -12.41 9.33
C ILE A 61 15.17 -11.72 10.51
N PRO A 62 15.31 -12.24 11.73
CA PRO A 62 14.70 -11.64 12.92
C PRO A 62 15.22 -10.23 13.21
N PRO A 63 14.47 -9.42 14.01
CA PRO A 63 14.82 -8.03 14.31
C PRO A 63 16.22 -7.81 14.89
N GLU A 64 16.71 -8.76 15.66
CA GLU A 64 18.01 -8.65 16.35
C GLU A 64 19.22 -9.10 15.49
N GLY A 65 19.03 -9.22 14.16
CA GLY A 65 20.11 -9.60 13.25
C GLY A 65 20.52 -11.08 13.35
N GLY A 66 19.58 -11.93 13.73
CA GLY A 66 19.79 -13.38 13.83
C GLY A 66 20.03 -14.06 12.48
N VAL A 67 20.23 -15.38 12.50
CA VAL A 67 20.43 -16.19 11.30
C VAL A 67 19.17 -16.18 10.43
N ALA A 68 19.35 -15.96 9.12
CA ALA A 68 18.27 -16.05 8.15
C ALA A 68 17.63 -17.45 8.18
N LYS A 69 16.31 -17.51 8.23
CA LYS A 69 15.51 -18.73 8.27
C LYS A 69 14.62 -18.81 7.05
N PRO A 70 14.33 -20.00 6.50
CA PRO A 70 13.29 -20.15 5.48
C PRO A 70 11.95 -19.64 6.01
N ALA A 71 11.22 -18.91 5.18
CA ALA A 71 9.85 -18.48 5.49
C ALA A 71 8.86 -19.63 5.27
N SER A 72 7.76 -19.61 6.00
CA SER A 72 6.60 -20.47 5.79
C SER A 72 5.33 -19.65 5.72
N ASN A 73 4.30 -20.16 5.05
CA ASN A 73 2.99 -19.52 5.01
C ASN A 73 2.40 -19.39 6.40
N GLY A 74 1.80 -18.24 6.70
CA GLY A 74 1.23 -17.93 8.01
C GLY A 74 2.26 -17.52 9.06
N MET A 75 3.55 -17.40 8.71
CA MET A 75 4.58 -16.94 9.64
C MET A 75 4.30 -15.50 10.06
N THR A 76 4.31 -15.25 11.35
CA THR A 76 4.23 -13.90 11.91
C THR A 76 5.55 -13.17 11.76
N VAL A 77 5.48 -11.93 11.26
CA VAL A 77 6.61 -11.00 11.16
C VAL A 77 6.29 -9.72 11.93
N THR A 78 7.28 -9.20 12.63
CA THR A 78 7.14 -8.03 13.51
C THR A 78 8.07 -6.91 13.06
N VAL A 79 7.95 -5.76 13.71
CA VAL A 79 8.87 -4.62 13.50
C VAL A 79 10.32 -5.07 13.67
N GLY A 80 11.18 -4.63 12.77
CA GLY A 80 12.58 -5.03 12.69
C GLY A 80 12.84 -6.29 11.85
N THR A 81 11.81 -7.08 11.57
CA THR A 81 11.95 -8.27 10.72
C THR A 81 12.32 -7.86 9.29
N ARG A 82 13.25 -8.59 8.70
CA ARG A 82 13.69 -8.41 7.32
C ARG A 82 13.26 -9.61 6.48
N VAL A 83 12.68 -9.35 5.32
CA VAL A 83 12.18 -10.38 4.38
C VAL A 83 12.97 -10.28 3.09
N GLN A 84 13.53 -11.41 2.65
CA GLN A 84 14.34 -11.52 1.44
C GLN A 84 13.74 -12.54 0.48
N THR A 85 13.62 -12.19 -0.79
CA THR A 85 13.15 -13.05 -1.87
C THR A 85 14.29 -13.43 -2.82
N GLY A 86 14.32 -14.67 -3.27
CA GLY A 86 15.26 -15.16 -4.29
C GLY A 86 14.86 -14.75 -5.72
N LYS A 87 15.62 -15.23 -6.72
CA LYS A 87 15.48 -14.83 -8.15
C LYS A 87 14.09 -15.07 -8.76
N LYS A 88 13.40 -16.12 -8.35
CA LYS A 88 12.06 -16.47 -8.86
C LYS A 88 11.06 -16.56 -7.70
N SER A 89 11.21 -15.68 -6.73
CA SER A 89 10.47 -15.81 -5.48
C SER A 89 9.63 -14.57 -5.24
N THR A 90 8.44 -14.76 -4.70
CA THR A 90 7.53 -13.67 -4.36
C THR A 90 6.95 -13.94 -2.99
N ALA A 91 6.97 -12.93 -2.13
CA ALA A 91 6.35 -12.98 -0.82
C ALA A 91 5.20 -11.98 -0.71
N LEU A 92 4.24 -12.27 0.16
CA LEU A 92 3.13 -11.40 0.51
C LEU A 92 3.19 -11.13 2.01
N VAL A 93 3.23 -9.85 2.39
CA VAL A 93 3.08 -9.43 3.78
C VAL A 93 1.70 -8.80 3.93
N THR A 94 0.88 -9.36 4.80
CA THR A 94 -0.47 -8.85 5.11
C THR A 94 -0.44 -8.19 6.48
N PHE A 95 -0.79 -6.92 6.52
CA PHE A 95 -0.90 -6.14 7.76
C PHE A 95 -2.31 -6.30 8.35
N LEU A 96 -2.45 -6.05 9.66
CA LEU A 96 -3.73 -6.24 10.36
C LEU A 96 -4.83 -5.24 9.94
N ASP A 97 -4.48 -4.14 9.27
CA ASP A 97 -5.43 -3.22 8.65
C ASP A 97 -6.00 -3.74 7.31
N GLY A 98 -5.53 -4.88 6.85
CA GLY A 98 -5.87 -5.44 5.55
C GLY A 98 -5.00 -4.95 4.39
N SER A 99 -4.09 -4.02 4.62
CA SER A 99 -3.10 -3.63 3.62
C SER A 99 -2.15 -4.77 3.32
N THR A 100 -1.73 -4.90 2.06
CA THR A 100 -0.83 -5.96 1.61
C THR A 100 0.39 -5.40 0.91
N LEU A 101 1.53 -6.05 1.09
CA LEU A 101 2.77 -5.76 0.40
C LEU A 101 3.27 -7.01 -0.30
N THR A 102 3.33 -6.98 -1.61
CA THR A 102 3.98 -8.02 -2.41
C THR A 102 5.45 -7.67 -2.60
N VAL A 103 6.33 -8.53 -2.13
CA VAL A 103 7.79 -8.42 -2.29
C VAL A 103 8.17 -9.20 -3.53
N GLN A 104 8.64 -8.50 -4.57
CA GLN A 104 8.98 -9.06 -5.87
C GLN A 104 10.29 -9.86 -5.81
N PRO A 105 10.68 -10.61 -6.86
CA PRO A 105 11.96 -11.34 -6.90
C PRO A 105 13.16 -10.43 -6.63
N GLU A 106 14.22 -11.01 -6.05
CA GLU A 106 15.52 -10.36 -5.77
C GLU A 106 15.36 -9.09 -4.91
N SER A 107 14.45 -9.12 -3.94
CA SER A 107 14.14 -7.99 -3.10
C SER A 107 14.44 -8.27 -1.63
N ASP A 108 14.71 -7.19 -0.92
CA ASP A 108 15.03 -7.19 0.50
C ASP A 108 14.32 -6.00 1.16
N VAL A 109 13.44 -6.29 2.10
CA VAL A 109 12.64 -5.31 2.81
C VAL A 109 12.73 -5.48 4.31
N THR A 110 12.52 -4.39 5.05
CA THR A 110 12.49 -4.39 6.51
C THR A 110 11.19 -3.75 6.99
N ILE A 111 10.45 -4.39 7.87
CA ILE A 111 9.29 -3.78 8.53
C ILE A 111 9.83 -2.82 9.59
N LYS A 112 9.78 -1.51 9.32
CA LYS A 112 10.32 -0.50 10.24
C LYS A 112 9.32 -0.05 11.29
N GLN A 113 8.04 -0.02 10.91
CA GLN A 113 6.94 0.35 11.77
C GLN A 113 5.66 -0.36 11.32
N ALA A 114 4.85 -0.81 12.25
CA ALA A 114 3.54 -1.42 12.00
C ALA A 114 2.62 -1.13 13.21
N ASP A 115 2.27 0.12 13.39
CA ASP A 115 1.35 0.57 14.43
C ASP A 115 -0.06 0.51 13.86
N VAL A 116 -0.72 -0.64 14.03
CA VAL A 116 -2.02 -0.91 13.43
C VAL A 116 -3.09 -0.98 14.51
N GLY A 117 -3.98 0.00 14.51
CA GLY A 117 -5.15 0.07 15.38
C GLY A 117 -6.46 -0.02 14.59
N LYS A 118 -7.59 -0.14 15.30
CA LYS A 118 -8.91 -0.25 14.66
C LYS A 118 -9.30 0.96 13.79
N LYS A 119 -8.74 2.13 14.06
CA LYS A 119 -9.09 3.39 13.34
C LYS A 119 -7.91 4.00 12.62
N ARG A 120 -6.71 3.84 13.15
CA ARG A 120 -5.48 4.45 12.64
C ARG A 120 -4.43 3.38 12.40
N SER A 121 -3.70 3.52 11.30
CA SER A 121 -2.58 2.67 10.94
C SER A 121 -1.41 3.52 10.46
N HIS A 122 -0.22 3.24 10.99
CA HIS A 122 1.03 3.79 10.49
C HIS A 122 1.98 2.65 10.18
N VAL A 123 2.18 2.40 8.90
CA VAL A 123 3.07 1.35 8.42
C VAL A 123 4.24 1.98 7.67
N ILE A 124 5.45 1.58 8.03
CA ILE A 124 6.67 1.96 7.30
C ILE A 124 7.44 0.70 6.95
N VAL A 125 7.62 0.48 5.66
CA VAL A 125 8.45 -0.60 5.13
C VAL A 125 9.71 -0.01 4.49
N GLY A 126 10.86 -0.41 4.99
CA GLY A 126 12.14 -0.11 4.38
C GLY A 126 12.36 -0.99 3.15
N VAL A 127 12.59 -0.39 1.99
CA VAL A 127 13.01 -1.09 0.77
C VAL A 127 14.52 -0.97 0.67
N ASN A 128 15.24 -2.03 1.05
CA ASN A 128 16.71 -2.03 1.07
C ASN A 128 17.27 -2.20 -0.35
N VAL A 129 16.70 -3.13 -1.12
CA VAL A 129 16.97 -3.35 -2.54
C VAL A 129 15.79 -4.11 -3.18
N GLY A 130 15.60 -3.96 -4.49
CA GLY A 130 14.57 -4.67 -5.24
C GLY A 130 13.25 -3.91 -5.34
N THR A 131 12.18 -4.61 -5.64
CA THR A 131 10.88 -4.04 -6.01
C THR A 131 9.77 -4.55 -5.10
N VAL A 132 8.87 -3.65 -4.72
CA VAL A 132 7.67 -3.96 -3.94
C VAL A 132 6.42 -3.37 -4.58
N TRP A 133 5.27 -4.00 -4.30
CA TRP A 133 3.97 -3.53 -4.73
C TRP A 133 3.00 -3.63 -3.55
N ALA A 134 2.36 -2.53 -3.21
CA ALA A 134 1.45 -2.45 -2.06
C ALA A 134 0.04 -2.07 -2.49
N ARG A 135 -0.92 -2.79 -1.92
CA ARG A 135 -2.32 -2.41 -1.90
C ARG A 135 -2.64 -1.90 -0.50
N VAL A 136 -2.95 -0.63 -0.38
CA VAL A 136 -3.19 0.06 0.90
C VAL A 136 -4.67 0.31 1.05
N VAL A 137 -5.24 -0.21 2.14
CA VAL A 137 -6.66 -0.07 2.46
C VAL A 137 -6.94 1.33 3.00
N LYS A 138 -8.04 1.94 2.56
CA LYS A 138 -8.52 3.20 3.10
C LYS A 138 -9.03 3.01 4.53
N LEU A 139 -8.43 3.70 5.48
CA LEU A 139 -8.87 3.73 6.86
C LEU A 139 -9.70 4.97 7.18
N VAL A 140 -10.47 4.90 8.27
CA VAL A 140 -11.37 5.98 8.72
C VAL A 140 -10.58 7.22 9.16
N ASP A 141 -9.44 7.01 9.82
CA ASP A 141 -8.59 8.10 10.29
C ASP A 141 -7.74 8.66 9.14
N PRO A 142 -7.92 9.94 8.77
CA PRO A 142 -7.17 10.56 7.68
C PRO A 142 -5.66 10.70 7.96
N GLU A 143 -5.22 10.52 9.21
CA GLU A 143 -3.80 10.49 9.56
C GLU A 143 -3.15 9.13 9.34
N SER A 144 -3.93 8.10 8.96
CA SER A 144 -3.37 6.79 8.62
C SER A 144 -2.47 6.89 7.39
N THR A 145 -1.30 6.25 7.45
CA THR A 145 -0.30 6.30 6.39
C THR A 145 0.37 4.96 6.18
N PHE A 146 0.68 4.68 4.91
CA PHE A 146 1.54 3.58 4.51
C PHE A 146 2.72 4.14 3.72
N SER A 147 3.94 3.80 4.14
CA SER A 147 5.16 4.37 3.59
C SER A 147 6.13 3.30 3.11
N LEU A 148 6.65 3.49 1.92
CA LEU A 148 7.79 2.76 1.36
C LEU A 148 9.02 3.66 1.46
N GLN A 149 9.97 3.28 2.29
CA GLN A 149 11.12 4.12 2.64
C GLN A 149 12.43 3.52 2.15
N SER A 150 13.27 4.35 1.55
CA SER A 150 14.66 4.02 1.24
C SER A 150 15.62 4.98 1.95
N ASN A 151 16.91 4.88 1.65
CA ASN A 151 17.90 5.86 2.07
C ASN A 151 17.79 7.19 1.31
N THR A 152 17.11 7.19 0.16
CA THR A 152 17.06 8.33 -0.77
C THR A 152 15.75 9.10 -0.66
N ALA A 153 14.63 8.41 -0.40
CA ALA A 153 13.31 9.02 -0.29
C ALA A 153 12.33 8.13 0.48
N THR A 154 11.19 8.73 0.82
CA THR A 154 10.02 8.03 1.35
C THR A 154 8.82 8.32 0.45
N ALA A 155 8.15 7.27 0.03
CA ALA A 155 6.90 7.32 -0.74
C ALA A 155 5.74 6.97 0.18
N THR A 156 4.84 7.92 0.46
CA THR A 156 3.75 7.80 1.45
C THR A 156 2.40 7.98 0.79
N VAL A 157 1.45 7.12 1.17
CA VAL A 157 0.06 7.16 0.71
C VAL A 157 -0.89 6.98 1.89
N HIS A 158 -2.14 7.46 1.75
CA HIS A 158 -3.22 7.16 2.70
C HIS A 158 -3.98 5.91 2.30
N ASP A 159 -4.25 5.74 1.02
CA ASP A 159 -4.87 4.56 0.41
C ASP A 159 -4.48 4.45 -1.07
N GLY A 160 -4.52 3.26 -1.62
CA GLY A 160 -4.29 3.06 -3.05
C GLY A 160 -3.41 1.88 -3.42
N LEU A 161 -2.90 1.94 -4.64
CA LEU A 161 -1.97 0.96 -5.22
C LEU A 161 -0.66 1.66 -5.53
N ILE A 162 0.39 1.31 -4.82
CA ILE A 162 1.70 1.95 -4.94
C ILE A 162 2.81 0.92 -5.11
N GLY A 163 3.90 1.33 -5.69
CA GLY A 163 5.11 0.54 -5.77
C GLY A 163 6.36 1.35 -5.50
N ALA A 164 7.41 0.66 -5.14
CA ALA A 164 8.74 1.25 -5.04
C ALA A 164 9.81 0.25 -5.46
N ARG A 165 10.90 0.77 -6.00
CA ARG A 165 12.10 0.03 -6.33
C ARG A 165 13.33 0.77 -5.84
N GLN A 166 14.16 0.08 -5.10
CA GLN A 166 15.47 0.55 -4.67
C GLN A 166 16.55 -0.19 -5.45
N GLU A 167 17.35 0.57 -6.19
CA GLU A 167 18.51 0.04 -6.88
C GLU A 167 19.76 0.05 -5.99
N PRO A 168 20.76 -0.79 -6.28
CA PRO A 168 22.02 -0.80 -5.54
C PRO A 168 22.80 0.52 -5.60
N ASP A 169 22.59 1.33 -6.63
CA ASP A 169 23.21 2.67 -6.81
C ASP A 169 22.50 3.78 -6.02
N ASN A 170 21.58 3.44 -5.10
CA ASN A 170 20.71 4.34 -4.37
C ASN A 170 19.70 5.12 -5.22
N THR A 171 19.44 4.71 -6.45
CA THR A 171 18.29 5.21 -7.21
C THR A 171 17.01 4.62 -6.63
N PHE A 172 16.07 5.48 -6.23
CA PHE A 172 14.75 5.08 -5.73
C PHE A 172 13.69 5.48 -6.74
N THR A 173 12.97 4.51 -7.25
CA THR A 173 11.83 4.74 -8.15
C THR A 173 10.54 4.42 -7.41
N CYS A 174 9.55 5.30 -7.50
CA CYS A 174 8.25 5.07 -6.92
C CYS A 174 7.12 5.31 -7.92
N TRP A 175 6.02 4.57 -7.77
CA TRP A 175 4.86 4.59 -8.65
C TRP A 175 3.57 4.65 -7.86
N THR A 176 2.55 5.29 -8.45
CA THR A 176 1.18 5.12 -8.00
C THR A 176 0.26 4.73 -9.15
N ARG A 177 -0.55 3.70 -8.95
CA ARG A 177 -1.60 3.27 -9.88
C ARG A 177 -2.96 3.79 -9.43
N ALA A 178 -3.16 3.94 -8.13
CA ALA A 178 -4.33 4.51 -7.50
C ALA A 178 -3.91 5.24 -6.22
N GLY A 179 -4.59 6.32 -5.88
CA GLY A 179 -4.26 7.20 -4.75
C GLY A 179 -3.14 8.19 -5.07
N ASP A 180 -3.12 9.27 -4.32
CA ASP A 180 -2.07 10.29 -4.39
C ASP A 180 -0.86 9.84 -3.57
N LEU A 181 0.33 9.83 -4.19
CA LEU A 181 1.57 9.40 -3.56
C LEU A 181 2.46 10.61 -3.25
N TRP A 182 2.68 10.87 -1.97
CA TRP A 182 3.63 11.89 -1.52
C TRP A 182 5.04 11.34 -1.52
N VAL A 183 5.91 11.97 -2.27
CA VAL A 183 7.35 11.65 -2.28
C VAL A 183 8.07 12.67 -1.40
N LEU A 184 8.74 12.18 -0.35
CA LEU A 184 9.44 12.99 0.64
C LEU A 184 10.95 12.72 0.57
N GLU A 185 11.74 13.75 0.80
CA GLU A 185 13.18 13.61 1.06
C GLU A 185 13.43 12.92 2.43
N PRO A 186 14.62 12.39 2.69
CA PRO A 186 14.96 11.80 3.99
C PRO A 186 14.77 12.77 5.17
N THR A 187 14.81 14.06 4.91
CA THR A 187 14.56 15.15 5.89
C THR A 187 13.07 15.35 6.19
N GLY A 188 12.16 14.64 5.50
CA GLY A 188 10.72 14.82 5.58
C GLY A 188 10.17 15.97 4.71
N ARG A 189 11.03 16.69 3.98
CA ARG A 189 10.59 17.75 3.06
C ARG A 189 9.85 17.15 1.87
N ALA A 190 8.71 17.74 1.52
CA ALA A 190 7.95 17.35 0.33
C ALA A 190 8.76 17.61 -0.95
N ARG A 191 8.85 16.60 -1.79
CA ARG A 191 9.53 16.62 -3.08
C ARG A 191 8.55 16.67 -4.24
N ALA A 192 7.55 15.79 -4.22
CA ALA A 192 6.52 15.69 -5.24
C ALA A 192 5.24 15.05 -4.69
N ILE A 193 4.14 15.28 -5.39
CA ILE A 193 2.90 14.51 -5.24
C ILE A 193 2.63 13.87 -6.60
N LEU A 194 2.69 12.54 -6.66
CA LEU A 194 2.37 11.78 -7.86
C LEU A 194 0.88 11.48 -7.91
N LYS A 195 0.28 11.72 -9.05
CA LYS A 195 -1.12 11.36 -9.33
C LYS A 195 -1.21 9.95 -9.91
N PRO A 196 -2.39 9.29 -9.82
CA PRO A 196 -2.58 7.96 -10.40
C PRO A 196 -2.01 7.83 -11.82
N GLY A 197 -1.26 6.77 -12.05
CA GLY A 197 -0.58 6.51 -13.33
C GLY A 197 0.82 7.11 -13.46
N GLN A 198 1.30 7.86 -12.47
CA GLN A 198 2.62 8.50 -12.53
C GLN A 198 3.70 7.72 -11.75
N MET A 199 4.95 8.04 -12.09
CA MET A 199 6.15 7.63 -11.38
C MET A 199 7.12 8.80 -11.20
N ASP A 200 8.04 8.68 -10.24
CA ASP A 200 9.24 9.54 -10.13
C ASP A 200 10.48 8.69 -9.88
N ILE A 201 11.59 9.12 -10.45
CA ILE A 201 12.92 8.54 -10.24
C ILE A 201 13.70 9.49 -9.35
N VAL A 202 13.93 9.07 -8.12
CA VAL A 202 14.58 9.88 -7.09
C VAL A 202 16.05 9.51 -7.00
N LYS A 203 16.90 10.49 -7.28
CA LYS A 203 18.36 10.44 -7.06
C LYS A 203 18.75 11.57 -6.12
N ALA A 204 19.79 11.35 -5.33
CA ALA A 204 20.31 12.38 -4.44
C ALA A 204 20.70 13.64 -5.23
N GLY A 205 20.20 14.79 -4.80
CA GLY A 205 20.51 16.10 -5.43
C GLY A 205 19.81 16.36 -6.78
N ALA A 206 19.11 15.39 -7.38
CA ALA A 206 18.38 15.61 -8.63
C ALA A 206 16.98 16.20 -8.37
N PRO A 207 16.43 17.06 -9.24
CA PRO A 207 15.07 17.55 -9.11
C PRO A 207 14.05 16.43 -9.33
N SER A 208 12.84 16.58 -8.78
CA SER A 208 11.71 15.70 -9.10
C SER A 208 11.26 15.89 -10.54
N ASN A 209 10.93 14.79 -11.21
CA ASN A 209 10.41 14.78 -12.58
C ASN A 209 9.33 13.70 -12.73
N PRO A 210 8.10 13.94 -12.24
CA PRO A 210 6.99 13.02 -12.41
C PRO A 210 6.71 12.70 -13.87
N GLN A 211 6.59 11.42 -14.20
CA GLN A 211 6.37 10.92 -15.55
C GLN A 211 5.16 9.99 -15.58
N ALA A 212 4.46 9.96 -16.72
CA ALA A 212 3.45 8.94 -16.98
C ALA A 212 4.12 7.57 -17.11
N PHE A 213 3.54 6.57 -16.45
CA PHE A 213 4.10 5.22 -16.42
C PHE A 213 3.11 4.16 -16.90
N PHE A 214 2.00 3.95 -16.19
CA PHE A 214 1.09 2.84 -16.47
C PHE A 214 0.25 3.03 -17.74
N SER A 215 0.03 4.25 -18.20
CA SER A 215 -0.70 4.54 -19.46
C SER A 215 -0.05 3.95 -20.71
N ASN A 216 1.22 3.56 -20.65
CA ASN A 216 1.97 3.00 -21.76
C ASN A 216 2.17 1.47 -21.63
N HIS A 217 1.49 0.81 -20.69
CA HIS A 217 1.61 -0.63 -20.52
C HIS A 217 0.53 -1.37 -21.30
N SER A 218 0.91 -2.52 -21.83
CA SER A 218 -0.03 -3.48 -22.39
C SER A 218 -0.63 -4.33 -21.25
N ALA A 219 -1.91 -4.64 -21.36
CA ALA A 219 -2.63 -5.34 -20.28
C ALA A 219 -3.78 -6.21 -20.78
N LEU A 220 -4.17 -7.19 -20.00
CA LEU A 220 -5.47 -7.83 -20.01
C LEU A 220 -6.41 -7.03 -19.11
N ARG A 221 -7.60 -6.67 -19.62
CA ARG A 221 -8.61 -5.93 -18.87
C ARG A 221 -9.93 -6.69 -18.83
N VAL A 222 -10.53 -6.79 -17.66
CA VAL A 222 -11.85 -7.37 -17.44
C VAL A 222 -12.74 -6.35 -16.73
N GLU A 223 -13.92 -6.12 -17.27
CA GLU A 223 -14.94 -5.23 -16.71
C GLU A 223 -16.21 -6.03 -16.44
N THR A 224 -16.76 -5.89 -15.24
CA THR A 224 -17.98 -6.59 -14.83
C THR A 224 -18.94 -5.64 -14.11
N PRO A 225 -20.25 -5.92 -14.16
CA PRO A 225 -21.20 -5.22 -13.28
C PRO A 225 -20.87 -5.51 -11.81
N VAL A 226 -21.29 -4.62 -10.90
CA VAL A 226 -21.02 -4.78 -9.45
C VAL A 226 -21.63 -6.08 -8.87
N SER A 227 -22.60 -6.68 -9.54
CA SER A 227 -23.19 -7.97 -9.17
C SER A 227 -22.28 -9.18 -9.42
N VAL A 228 -21.12 -8.98 -10.03
CA VAL A 228 -20.14 -10.03 -10.36
C VAL A 228 -18.77 -9.64 -9.85
N LEU A 229 -18.12 -10.52 -9.12
CA LEU A 229 -16.76 -10.38 -8.63
C LEU A 229 -15.78 -11.05 -9.61
N PRO A 230 -14.97 -10.28 -10.35
CA PRO A 230 -13.96 -10.83 -11.23
C PRO A 230 -12.64 -11.04 -10.46
N VAL A 231 -12.04 -12.21 -10.63
CA VAL A 231 -10.67 -12.50 -10.19
C VAL A 231 -9.90 -13.09 -11.37
N ILE A 232 -8.71 -12.58 -11.62
CA ILE A 232 -7.78 -13.12 -12.60
C ILE A 232 -6.67 -13.82 -11.84
N LEU A 233 -6.60 -15.15 -11.95
CA LEU A 233 -5.47 -15.95 -11.47
C LEU A 233 -4.36 -15.95 -12.52
N MET A 234 -3.14 -15.77 -12.06
CA MET A 234 -1.94 -15.92 -12.87
C MET A 234 -1.72 -17.38 -13.29
N PRO A 235 -0.88 -17.66 -14.30
CA PRO A 235 -0.54 -19.02 -14.71
C PRO A 235 0.01 -19.91 -13.59
N ASP A 236 0.63 -19.31 -12.56
CA ASP A 236 1.11 -20.02 -11.36
C ASP A 236 -0.02 -20.48 -10.42
N ARG A 237 -1.26 -20.02 -10.64
CA ARG A 237 -2.46 -20.30 -9.85
C ARG A 237 -2.36 -19.89 -8.37
N VAL A 238 -1.42 -19.05 -8.03
CA VAL A 238 -1.18 -18.54 -6.67
C VAL A 238 -1.36 -17.04 -6.61
N ARG A 239 -0.72 -16.29 -7.53
CA ARG A 239 -0.87 -14.85 -7.61
C ARG A 239 -2.17 -14.50 -8.33
N MET A 240 -2.84 -13.47 -7.84
CA MET A 240 -4.11 -13.03 -8.42
C MET A 240 -4.27 -11.51 -8.33
N ALA A 241 -5.17 -11.00 -9.15
CA ALA A 241 -5.72 -9.65 -9.06
C ALA A 241 -7.23 -9.72 -9.25
N GLY A 242 -7.99 -8.98 -8.45
CA GLY A 242 -9.46 -8.98 -8.57
C GLY A 242 -10.16 -8.75 -7.25
N PHE A 243 -11.45 -9.02 -7.23
CA PHE A 243 -12.33 -8.84 -6.08
C PHE A 243 -12.67 -10.19 -5.45
N THR A 244 -12.22 -10.43 -4.22
CA THR A 244 -12.53 -11.66 -3.47
C THR A 244 -13.81 -11.56 -2.68
N ASP A 245 -14.23 -10.34 -2.35
CA ASP A 245 -15.48 -9.96 -1.71
C ASP A 245 -15.96 -8.61 -2.30
N PRO A 246 -17.20 -8.17 -2.04
CA PRO A 246 -17.70 -6.87 -2.53
C PRO A 246 -16.80 -5.69 -2.18
N ASP A 247 -16.23 -5.70 -0.98
CA ASP A 247 -15.42 -4.63 -0.41
C ASP A 247 -13.93 -4.97 -0.30
N THR A 248 -13.52 -6.14 -0.81
CA THR A 248 -12.13 -6.60 -0.71
C THR A 248 -11.59 -6.94 -2.08
N ASP A 249 -10.53 -6.26 -2.47
CA ASP A 249 -9.75 -6.54 -3.66
C ASP A 249 -8.33 -7.01 -3.30
N VAL A 250 -7.71 -7.73 -4.23
CA VAL A 250 -6.34 -8.23 -4.12
C VAL A 250 -5.53 -7.84 -5.35
N ASN A 251 -4.25 -7.53 -5.15
CA ASN A 251 -3.33 -7.11 -6.20
C ASN A 251 -1.93 -7.69 -5.93
N HIS A 252 -1.77 -9.00 -6.18
CA HIS A 252 -0.48 -9.69 -5.96
C HIS A 252 0.52 -9.48 -7.12
N VAL A 253 0.08 -8.88 -8.22
CA VAL A 253 0.90 -8.69 -9.42
C VAL A 253 1.33 -7.23 -9.53
N PHE A 254 2.63 -7.01 -9.67
CA PHE A 254 3.15 -5.65 -9.87
C PHE A 254 2.48 -4.98 -11.07
N GLY A 255 1.95 -3.79 -10.84
CA GLY A 255 1.26 -3.00 -11.87
C GLY A 255 -0.17 -3.45 -12.19
N SER A 256 -0.73 -4.47 -11.52
CA SER A 256 -2.15 -4.78 -11.62
C SER A 256 -3.01 -3.65 -11.04
N TYR A 257 -4.24 -3.59 -11.47
CA TYR A 257 -5.21 -2.61 -11.01
C TYR A 257 -6.55 -3.28 -10.76
N THR A 258 -7.18 -2.89 -9.67
CA THR A 258 -8.57 -3.18 -9.34
C THR A 258 -9.24 -1.88 -8.96
N GLY A 259 -10.48 -1.71 -9.35
CA GLY A 259 -11.23 -0.49 -9.04
C GLY A 259 -12.65 -0.54 -9.58
N ILE A 260 -13.39 0.51 -9.31
CA ILE A 260 -14.71 0.77 -9.90
C ILE A 260 -14.54 1.98 -10.82
N ASP A 261 -14.99 1.87 -12.05
CA ASP A 261 -14.90 2.96 -13.02
C ASP A 261 -16.05 3.99 -12.85
N GLY A 262 -16.04 5.02 -13.70
CA GLY A 262 -17.06 6.06 -13.67
C GLY A 262 -18.47 5.60 -14.07
N GLU A 263 -18.60 4.40 -14.66
CA GLU A 263 -19.87 3.75 -15.02
C GLU A 263 -20.36 2.78 -13.91
N GLY A 264 -19.61 2.65 -12.83
CA GLY A 264 -19.90 1.73 -11.73
C GLY A 264 -19.55 0.27 -12.05
N GLN A 265 -18.71 0.00 -13.07
CA GLN A 265 -18.24 -1.33 -13.37
C GLN A 265 -17.01 -1.67 -12.53
N ARG A 266 -16.90 -2.93 -12.07
CA ARG A 266 -15.64 -3.43 -11.51
C ARG A 266 -14.63 -3.65 -12.62
N VAL A 267 -13.45 -3.13 -12.45
CA VAL A 267 -12.36 -3.24 -13.41
C VAL A 267 -11.20 -3.99 -12.78
N VAL A 268 -10.68 -4.97 -13.51
CA VAL A 268 -9.44 -5.66 -13.19
C VAL A 268 -8.51 -5.57 -14.38
N GLU A 269 -7.30 -5.06 -14.17
CA GLU A 269 -6.24 -5.05 -15.17
C GLU A 269 -5.02 -5.82 -14.68
N VAL A 270 -4.43 -6.62 -15.56
CA VAL A 270 -3.20 -7.37 -15.30
C VAL A 270 -2.20 -7.06 -16.43
N PRO A 271 -0.95 -6.70 -16.09
CA PRO A 271 0.06 -6.40 -17.10
C PRO A 271 0.33 -7.59 -18.04
N ALA A 272 0.54 -7.31 -19.31
CA ALA A 272 0.74 -8.30 -20.37
C ALA A 272 2.11 -9.03 -20.32
N GLY A 273 3.01 -8.65 -19.44
CA GLY A 273 4.35 -9.23 -19.35
C GLY A 273 4.42 -10.64 -18.74
N VAL A 274 3.28 -11.25 -18.43
CA VAL A 274 3.22 -12.61 -17.88
C VAL A 274 2.83 -13.57 -19.01
N SER A 275 3.67 -14.57 -19.26
CA SER A 275 3.40 -15.61 -20.25
C SER A 275 2.50 -16.70 -19.69
N GLY A 276 1.61 -17.23 -20.51
CA GLY A 276 0.73 -18.35 -20.22
C GLY A 276 -0.75 -17.97 -20.12
N PRO A 277 -1.64 -18.96 -19.99
CA PRO A 277 -3.07 -18.71 -19.82
C PRO A 277 -3.36 -18.20 -18.42
N PHE A 278 -4.15 -17.12 -18.35
CA PHE A 278 -4.76 -16.66 -17.12
C PHE A 278 -6.06 -17.42 -16.88
N THR A 279 -6.47 -17.57 -15.63
CA THR A 279 -7.79 -18.11 -15.31
C THR A 279 -8.66 -16.97 -14.79
N LEU A 280 -9.66 -16.58 -15.57
CA LEU A 280 -10.71 -15.69 -15.09
C LEU A 280 -11.70 -16.50 -14.24
N ILE A 281 -12.00 -16.02 -13.04
CA ILE A 281 -13.08 -16.52 -12.19
C ILE A 281 -14.07 -15.39 -12.01
N LEU A 282 -15.35 -15.70 -12.22
CA LEU A 282 -16.48 -14.81 -11.98
C LEU A 282 -17.32 -15.41 -10.86
N GLN A 283 -17.53 -14.67 -9.78
CA GLN A 283 -18.40 -15.08 -8.69
C GLN A 283 -19.63 -14.18 -8.64
N GLY A 284 -20.82 -14.76 -8.56
CA GLY A 284 -22.08 -14.03 -8.44
C GLY A 284 -22.26 -13.45 -7.03
N GLU A 285 -22.53 -12.16 -6.94
CA GLU A 285 -22.97 -11.46 -5.73
C GLU A 285 -24.50 -11.54 -5.56
N GLN A 286 -25.19 -11.58 -6.70
CA GLN A 286 -26.66 -11.62 -6.79
C GLN A 286 -27.05 -12.58 -7.91
N ASP A 287 -28.30 -13.10 -7.83
CA ASP A 287 -28.88 -13.89 -8.92
C ASP A 287 -29.22 -12.97 -10.10
N GLY A 288 -28.85 -13.36 -11.29
CA GLY A 288 -29.27 -12.62 -12.47
C GLY A 288 -28.34 -12.74 -13.69
N PRO A 289 -28.77 -12.09 -14.78
CA PRO A 289 -27.94 -12.01 -15.98
C PRO A 289 -26.75 -11.08 -15.76
N PHE A 290 -25.65 -11.36 -16.47
CA PHE A 290 -24.51 -10.48 -16.53
C PHE A 290 -24.05 -10.25 -17.97
N LEU A 291 -23.42 -9.12 -18.18
CA LEU A 291 -22.65 -8.80 -19.37
C LEU A 291 -21.29 -8.28 -18.91
N ILE A 292 -20.24 -8.96 -19.33
CA ILE A 292 -18.85 -8.57 -19.03
C ILE A 292 -18.11 -8.19 -20.31
N ARG A 293 -17.09 -7.35 -20.16
CA ARG A 293 -16.16 -7.00 -21.22
C ARG A 293 -14.78 -7.54 -20.90
N ILE A 294 -14.17 -8.24 -21.83
CA ILE A 294 -12.81 -8.77 -21.73
C ILE A 294 -12.02 -8.20 -22.90
N GLY A 295 -10.93 -7.51 -22.61
CA GLY A 295 -10.17 -6.80 -23.63
C GLY A 295 -8.67 -6.93 -23.45
N ALA A 296 -7.98 -6.77 -24.57
CA ALA A 296 -6.54 -6.60 -24.66
C ALA A 296 -6.19 -5.14 -24.92
N LEU A 297 -5.30 -4.59 -24.10
CA LEU A 297 -4.80 -3.24 -24.25
C LEU A 297 -3.36 -3.28 -24.78
N TYR A 298 -3.07 -2.50 -25.80
CA TYR A 298 -1.70 -2.21 -26.25
C TYR A 298 -1.37 -0.76 -25.94
N LYS A 299 -0.42 -0.55 -25.04
CA LYS A 299 -0.02 0.79 -24.55
C LYS A 299 -1.22 1.62 -24.08
N GLY A 300 -2.11 1.00 -23.32
CA GLY A 300 -3.31 1.64 -22.78
C GLY A 300 -4.47 1.80 -23.76
N VAL A 301 -4.29 1.42 -25.05
CA VAL A 301 -5.35 1.51 -26.06
C VAL A 301 -5.96 0.13 -26.29
N PRO A 302 -7.31 -0.01 -26.27
CA PRO A 302 -7.95 -1.27 -26.62
C PRO A 302 -7.62 -1.69 -28.06
N VAL A 303 -7.10 -2.91 -28.22
CA VAL A 303 -6.80 -3.50 -29.54
C VAL A 303 -7.71 -4.66 -29.87
N ASP A 304 -8.31 -5.26 -28.84
CA ASP A 304 -9.29 -6.31 -28.97
C ASP A 304 -10.23 -6.29 -27.78
N GLN A 305 -11.55 -6.49 -28.01
CA GLN A 305 -12.54 -6.46 -26.96
C GLN A 305 -13.71 -7.40 -27.29
N HIS A 306 -14.04 -8.25 -26.34
CA HIS A 306 -15.13 -9.20 -26.42
C HIS A 306 -16.18 -8.93 -25.34
N GLN A 307 -17.43 -9.16 -25.67
CA GLN A 307 -18.53 -9.17 -24.72
C GLN A 307 -18.98 -10.60 -24.48
N VAL A 308 -19.09 -10.97 -23.22
CA VAL A 308 -19.55 -12.28 -22.80
C VAL A 308 -20.75 -12.08 -21.86
N SER A 309 -21.85 -12.75 -22.16
CA SER A 309 -23.07 -12.71 -21.35
C SER A 309 -23.42 -14.09 -20.81
N GLY A 310 -24.14 -14.12 -19.72
CA GLY A 310 -24.59 -15.35 -19.08
C GLY A 310 -25.52 -15.05 -17.91
N THR A 311 -25.75 -16.07 -17.12
CA THR A 311 -26.52 -15.96 -15.86
C THR A 311 -25.69 -16.55 -14.73
N LEU A 312 -25.66 -15.89 -13.61
CA LEU A 312 -24.97 -16.32 -12.39
C LEU A 312 -25.95 -16.32 -11.23
N GLN A 313 -25.85 -17.33 -10.39
CA GLN A 313 -26.52 -17.36 -9.09
C GLN A 313 -25.58 -16.80 -8.04
N ARG A 314 -26.15 -16.28 -6.97
CA ARG A 314 -25.34 -15.79 -5.82
C ARG A 314 -24.46 -16.90 -5.27
N GLY A 315 -23.18 -16.61 -5.13
CA GLY A 315 -22.17 -17.55 -4.65
C GLY A 315 -21.68 -18.56 -5.69
N ALA A 316 -22.38 -18.72 -6.83
CA ALA A 316 -21.92 -19.58 -7.92
C ALA A 316 -20.70 -18.98 -8.61
N ARG A 317 -19.85 -19.84 -9.16
CA ARG A 317 -18.62 -19.45 -9.86
C ARG A 317 -18.58 -20.02 -11.28
N LEU A 318 -18.11 -19.19 -12.20
CA LEU A 318 -17.75 -19.59 -13.55
C LEU A 318 -16.26 -19.30 -13.75
N ALA A 319 -15.59 -20.12 -14.56
CA ALA A 319 -14.22 -19.91 -14.95
C ALA A 319 -14.02 -20.02 -16.46
N ALA A 320 -13.10 -19.22 -16.97
CA ALA A 320 -12.62 -19.29 -18.35
C ALA A 320 -11.10 -19.13 -18.40
N GLN A 321 -10.46 -19.77 -19.38
CA GLN A 321 -9.05 -19.51 -19.67
C GLN A 321 -8.95 -18.31 -20.61
N LEU A 322 -8.06 -17.37 -20.27
CA LEU A 322 -7.77 -16.20 -21.09
C LEU A 322 -6.32 -16.25 -21.54
N THR A 323 -6.07 -16.10 -22.83
CA THR A 323 -4.69 -16.10 -23.37
C THR A 323 -4.48 -14.83 -24.20
N LEU A 324 -3.54 -13.98 -23.76
CA LEU A 324 -3.12 -12.83 -24.54
C LEU A 324 -2.35 -13.28 -25.78
N GLN A 325 -2.71 -12.74 -26.92
CA GLN A 325 -1.99 -12.91 -28.17
C GLN A 325 -0.86 -11.88 -28.21
N LEU A 326 0.39 -12.36 -28.10
CA LEU A 326 1.58 -11.54 -28.08
C LEU A 326 2.33 -11.68 -29.41
N GLU A 327 2.73 -10.56 -30.01
CA GLU A 327 3.68 -10.55 -31.10
C GLU A 327 5.10 -10.53 -30.54
N GLY A 328 5.84 -11.62 -30.73
CA GLY A 328 7.19 -11.78 -30.21
C GLY A 328 7.22 -12.33 -28.77
N MET A 329 8.42 -12.70 -28.32
CA MET A 329 8.65 -13.18 -26.94
C MET A 329 9.11 -12.00 -26.09
N THR A 330 8.24 -11.52 -25.21
CA THR A 330 8.60 -10.51 -24.23
C THR A 330 7.89 -10.78 -22.90
N ASN A 331 8.64 -10.64 -21.81
CA ASN A 331 8.11 -10.75 -20.43
C ASN A 331 7.94 -9.35 -19.79
N ASP A 332 7.97 -8.29 -20.59
CA ASP A 332 7.85 -6.91 -20.12
C ASP A 332 6.57 -6.27 -20.68
N ALA A 333 5.64 -5.92 -19.79
CA ALA A 333 4.38 -5.29 -20.16
C ALA A 333 4.54 -3.95 -20.91
N LYS A 334 5.65 -3.25 -20.73
CA LYS A 334 5.95 -2.00 -21.41
C LYS A 334 6.31 -2.22 -22.88
N THR A 335 6.96 -3.34 -23.19
CA THR A 335 7.42 -3.68 -24.54
C THR A 335 6.55 -4.74 -25.22
N ALA A 336 5.68 -5.41 -24.45
CA ALA A 336 4.77 -6.44 -24.96
C ALA A 336 3.85 -5.84 -26.03
N LYS A 337 3.93 -6.36 -27.24
CA LYS A 337 3.02 -6.02 -28.32
C LYS A 337 1.86 -7.01 -28.29
N VAL A 338 0.73 -6.56 -27.77
CA VAL A 338 -0.49 -7.34 -27.66
C VAL A 338 -1.35 -7.08 -28.88
N SER A 339 -1.84 -8.13 -29.53
CA SER A 339 -2.72 -8.06 -30.69
C SER A 339 -4.16 -8.51 -30.41
N GLY A 340 -4.38 -9.25 -29.30
CA GLY A 340 -5.71 -9.72 -28.95
C GLY A 340 -5.73 -10.58 -27.70
N VAL A 341 -6.92 -11.08 -27.37
CA VAL A 341 -7.16 -12.03 -26.30
C VAL A 341 -8.04 -13.19 -26.80
N MET A 342 -7.61 -14.42 -26.56
CA MET A 342 -8.45 -15.61 -26.76
C MET A 342 -9.15 -15.94 -25.45
N ILE A 343 -10.46 -16.21 -25.56
CA ILE A 343 -11.33 -16.54 -24.43
C ILE A 343 -11.81 -17.97 -24.63
N GLY A 344 -11.47 -18.84 -23.68
CA GLY A 344 -12.02 -20.19 -23.59
C GLY A 344 -13.49 -20.19 -23.15
N PRO A 345 -14.13 -21.37 -23.16
CA PRO A 345 -15.50 -21.49 -22.71
C PRO A 345 -15.62 -21.08 -21.24
N LEU A 346 -16.75 -20.45 -20.91
CA LEU A 346 -17.09 -20.07 -19.55
C LEU A 346 -17.90 -21.22 -18.93
N GLU A 347 -17.31 -21.93 -17.98
CA GLU A 347 -17.85 -23.14 -17.38
C GLU A 347 -18.00 -23.01 -15.87
N SER A 348 -18.97 -23.71 -15.30
CA SER A 348 -19.12 -23.79 -13.83
C SER A 348 -17.87 -24.40 -13.20
N THR A 349 -17.46 -23.87 -12.06
CA THR A 349 -16.26 -24.31 -11.37
C THR A 349 -16.41 -24.31 -9.86
N ASP A 350 -15.82 -25.32 -9.21
CA ASP A 350 -15.64 -25.39 -7.75
C ASP A 350 -14.25 -24.90 -7.34
N LEU A 351 -13.49 -24.29 -8.28
CA LEU A 351 -12.17 -23.78 -8.01
C LEU A 351 -12.21 -22.79 -6.84
N GLN A 352 -11.53 -23.16 -5.78
CA GLN A 352 -11.35 -22.27 -4.65
C GLN A 352 -10.30 -21.23 -5.00
N LEU A 353 -10.56 -19.96 -4.68
CA LEU A 353 -9.52 -18.95 -4.74
C LEU A 353 -8.40 -19.37 -3.78
N PRO A 354 -7.12 -19.18 -4.15
CA PRO A 354 -6.04 -19.36 -3.21
C PRO A 354 -6.43 -18.63 -1.92
N GLY A 355 -6.42 -19.32 -0.80
CA GLY A 355 -6.83 -18.75 0.49
C GLY A 355 -6.08 -17.45 0.71
N LYS A 356 -6.68 -16.52 1.44
CA LYS A 356 -5.99 -15.27 1.83
C LYS A 356 -4.70 -15.69 2.52
N VAL A 357 -3.62 -15.76 1.75
CA VAL A 357 -2.32 -16.16 2.28
C VAL A 357 -2.01 -15.17 3.39
N GLY A 358 -1.99 -15.67 4.63
CA GLY A 358 -1.67 -14.85 5.77
C GLY A 358 -2.85 -14.33 6.60
N VAL A 359 -4.09 -14.64 6.31
CA VAL A 359 -5.19 -14.36 7.25
C VAL A 359 -5.50 -15.64 8.01
N PRO A 360 -5.34 -15.70 9.35
CA PRO A 360 -5.85 -16.83 10.13
C PRO A 360 -7.34 -16.93 9.88
N GLU A 361 -7.85 -18.10 9.51
CA GLU A 361 -9.27 -18.38 9.64
C GLU A 361 -9.61 -18.14 11.10
N ASN A 362 -10.52 -17.22 11.36
CA ASN A 362 -11.02 -16.99 12.70
C ASN A 362 -11.60 -18.32 13.20
N PRO A 363 -11.19 -18.78 14.41
CA PRO A 363 -11.72 -19.98 15.03
C PRO A 363 -13.23 -19.86 15.33
#